data_891773245b98ec053233eed005bb5278
#
_entry.id   891773245b98ec053233eed005bb5278
#
_cell.length_a   1.000
_cell.length_b   1.000
_cell.length_c   1.000
_cell.angle_alpha   90.00
_cell.angle_beta   90.00
_cell.angle_gamma   90.00
#
_symmetry.space_group_name_H-M   'P 1'
#
loop_
_entity.id
_entity.type
_entity.pdbx_description
1 polymer ?
#
loop_
_entity_poly.entity_id
_entity_poly.type
_entity_poly.pdbx_seq_one_letter_code
_entity_poly.pdbx_strand_id
1 'polypeptide(L)'
;MGHKIFVSYKYADSDVRRITNNWYTTDTVRTYVDKLEEYISKVSEHIYKGETDGEDLSSLSEDAIWNKLKDRIYDSTLTIVIISKGMRNRYLRDRDQWIPWEISYSLKEVSRKNISGNMVTSSSNAMLAIILPDRNGSYEYFTYNKSCCSNPCRYLKTDFLFEIMRKNMFNIKSVDSKMCNDGSTVYFGDSSYISSVKWDDFIKEPETYIDKAYDIQSKIEKYNVYKELD
;
A
#
# COMPACT_ATOMS: atom_id res chain seq x y z
N MET A 1 -11.80 -16.84 -5.28
CA MET A 1 -12.63 -16.29 -4.18
C MET A 1 -12.40 -14.80 -4.13
N GLY A 2 -13.44 -14.00 -4.24
CA GLY A 2 -13.31 -12.55 -4.30
C GLY A 2 -12.82 -11.96 -2.98
N HIS A 3 -11.88 -11.02 -3.06
CA HIS A 3 -11.31 -10.31 -1.92
C HIS A 3 -11.91 -8.91 -1.80
N LYS A 4 -11.98 -8.38 -0.58
CA LYS A 4 -12.39 -7.01 -0.32
C LYS A 4 -11.14 -6.14 -0.19
N ILE A 5 -10.98 -5.18 -1.11
CA ILE A 5 -9.75 -4.41 -1.27
C ILE A 5 -9.99 -2.95 -0.89
N PHE A 6 -9.25 -2.46 0.10
CA PHE A 6 -9.13 -1.04 0.43
C PHE A 6 -7.88 -0.46 -0.23
N VAL A 7 -7.95 0.77 -0.73
CA VAL A 7 -6.82 1.46 -1.36
C VAL A 7 -6.53 2.74 -0.60
N SER A 8 -5.31 2.84 -0.07
CA SER A 8 -4.78 3.99 0.67
C SER A 8 -3.84 4.79 -0.22
N TYR A 9 -4.12 6.08 -0.44
CA TYR A 9 -3.36 6.91 -1.36
C TYR A 9 -3.52 8.41 -1.10
N LYS A 10 -2.63 9.22 -1.66
CA LYS A 10 -2.75 10.68 -1.65
C LYS A 10 -3.44 11.16 -2.92
N TYR A 11 -4.71 11.53 -2.79
CA TYR A 11 -5.62 11.85 -3.89
C TYR A 11 -5.05 12.85 -4.92
N ALA A 12 -4.57 14.00 -4.46
CA ALA A 12 -4.19 15.13 -5.32
C ALA A 12 -2.70 15.12 -5.73
N ASP A 13 -1.94 14.05 -5.45
CA ASP A 13 -0.54 14.01 -5.88
C ASP A 13 -0.45 13.85 -7.40
N SER A 14 0.12 14.86 -8.06
CA SER A 14 0.30 14.93 -9.51
C SER A 14 1.74 14.65 -9.96
N ASP A 15 2.64 14.25 -9.03
CA ASP A 15 4.01 13.86 -9.41
C ASP A 15 4.04 12.41 -9.89
N VAL A 16 3.21 12.12 -10.89
CA VAL A 16 3.06 10.79 -11.50
C VAL A 16 3.12 10.89 -13.03
N ARG A 17 3.57 9.82 -13.69
CA ARG A 17 3.57 9.72 -15.15
C ARG A 17 2.13 9.79 -15.67
N ARG A 18 1.96 10.53 -16.76
CA ARG A 18 0.70 10.58 -17.48
C ARG A 18 0.35 9.22 -18.08
N ILE A 19 -0.88 8.79 -17.87
CA ILE A 19 -1.42 7.53 -18.39
C ILE A 19 -2.71 7.72 -19.20
N THR A 20 -3.28 8.94 -19.19
CA THR A 20 -4.44 9.30 -20.01
C THR A 20 -4.01 10.01 -21.29
N ASN A 21 -4.86 9.90 -22.33
CA ASN A 21 -4.68 10.63 -23.60
C ASN A 21 -5.34 12.04 -23.57
N ASN A 22 -5.93 12.43 -22.46
CA ASN A 22 -6.59 13.73 -22.33
C ASN A 22 -5.57 14.83 -22.00
N TRP A 23 -5.20 15.63 -22.97
CA TRP A 23 -4.20 16.71 -22.82
C TRP A 23 -4.67 17.91 -22.00
N TYR A 24 -5.96 18.02 -21.72
CA TYR A 24 -6.55 19.12 -20.98
C TYR A 24 -6.58 18.90 -19.47
N THR A 25 -6.34 17.67 -19.01
CA THR A 25 -6.33 17.31 -17.59
C THR A 25 -4.95 16.85 -17.15
N THR A 26 -4.63 17.06 -15.88
CA THR A 26 -3.42 16.54 -15.25
C THR A 26 -3.76 15.25 -14.55
N ASP A 27 -3.04 14.18 -14.89
CA ASP A 27 -3.17 12.91 -14.18
C ASP A 27 -2.63 13.06 -12.75
N THR A 28 -3.30 12.43 -11.83
CA THR A 28 -2.93 12.35 -10.42
C THR A 28 -2.89 10.87 -9.99
N VAL A 29 -2.52 10.64 -8.75
CA VAL A 29 -2.63 9.29 -8.16
C VAL A 29 -4.05 8.75 -8.28
N ARG A 30 -5.09 9.60 -8.18
CA ARG A 30 -6.49 9.19 -8.38
C ARG A 30 -6.71 8.52 -9.73
N THR A 31 -6.12 9.05 -10.81
CA THR A 31 -6.23 8.46 -12.15
C THR A 31 -5.72 7.01 -12.22
N TYR A 32 -4.69 6.70 -11.45
CA TYR A 32 -4.18 5.32 -11.32
C TYR A 32 -5.12 4.44 -10.49
N VAL A 33 -5.70 5.02 -9.43
CA VAL A 33 -6.68 4.30 -8.58
C VAL A 33 -7.95 4.01 -9.37
N ASP A 34 -8.43 4.91 -10.24
CA ASP A 34 -9.57 4.68 -11.13
C ASP A 34 -9.33 3.47 -12.06
N LYS A 35 -8.11 3.35 -12.62
CA LYS A 35 -7.74 2.17 -13.42
C LYS A 35 -7.67 0.89 -12.59
N LEU A 36 -7.18 0.98 -11.36
CA LEU A 36 -7.17 -0.15 -10.44
C LEU A 36 -8.58 -0.58 -10.07
N GLU A 37 -9.47 0.37 -9.79
CA GLU A 37 -10.89 0.14 -9.51
C GLU A 37 -11.60 -0.50 -10.71
N GLU A 38 -11.34 -0.01 -11.91
CA GLU A 38 -11.86 -0.60 -13.14
C GLU A 38 -11.42 -2.07 -13.30
N TYR A 39 -10.15 -2.37 -13.02
CA TYR A 39 -9.65 -3.74 -13.03
C TYR A 39 -10.37 -4.60 -11.98
N ILE A 40 -10.42 -4.14 -10.72
CA ILE A 40 -11.04 -4.86 -9.62
C ILE A 40 -12.51 -5.17 -9.92
N SER A 41 -13.27 -4.20 -10.45
CA SER A 41 -14.72 -4.34 -10.68
C SER A 41 -15.09 -5.11 -11.94
N LYS A 42 -14.25 -5.11 -12.99
CA LYS A 42 -14.60 -5.69 -14.30
C LYS A 42 -13.91 -7.01 -14.61
N VAL A 43 -12.75 -7.25 -14.04
CA VAL A 43 -11.88 -8.38 -14.43
C VAL A 43 -11.81 -9.43 -13.33
N SER A 44 -12.02 -9.04 -12.08
CA SER A 44 -11.88 -9.93 -10.93
C SER A 44 -13.20 -10.10 -10.17
N GLU A 45 -13.27 -11.14 -9.35
CA GLU A 45 -14.36 -11.32 -8.37
C GLU A 45 -14.14 -10.43 -7.11
N HIS A 46 -13.18 -9.52 -7.14
CA HIS A 46 -12.83 -8.68 -5.98
C HIS A 46 -13.83 -7.53 -5.80
N ILE A 47 -13.91 -7.02 -4.58
CA ILE A 47 -14.81 -5.92 -4.20
C ILE A 47 -13.93 -4.74 -3.76
N TYR A 48 -14.04 -3.62 -4.48
CA TYR A 48 -13.41 -2.37 -4.10
C TYR A 48 -14.12 -1.72 -2.92
N LYS A 49 -13.37 -1.31 -1.90
CA LYS A 49 -13.87 -0.68 -0.65
C LYS A 49 -13.34 0.74 -0.44
N GLY A 50 -12.67 1.31 -1.43
CA GLY A 50 -12.17 2.68 -1.38
C GLY A 50 -13.27 3.75 -1.57
N GLU A 51 -12.84 4.99 -1.79
CA GLU A 51 -13.73 6.10 -2.12
C GLU A 51 -14.31 5.89 -3.52
N THR A 52 -15.63 5.95 -3.63
CA THR A 52 -16.32 5.89 -4.91
C THR A 52 -16.20 7.24 -5.61
N ASP A 53 -16.06 7.23 -6.94
CA ASP A 53 -16.02 8.48 -7.71
C ASP A 53 -17.30 9.30 -7.48
N GLY A 54 -17.13 10.61 -7.16
CA GLY A 54 -18.23 11.49 -6.82
C GLY A 54 -18.70 11.48 -5.36
N GLU A 55 -18.09 10.71 -4.47
CA GLU A 55 -18.36 10.83 -3.03
C GLU A 55 -17.68 12.09 -2.45
N ASP A 56 -18.47 13.16 -2.32
CA ASP A 56 -17.98 14.39 -1.70
C ASP A 56 -17.95 14.26 -0.18
N LEU A 57 -16.79 14.02 0.37
CA LEU A 57 -16.54 13.99 1.81
C LEU A 57 -16.23 15.38 2.38
N SER A 58 -16.10 16.42 1.56
CA SER A 58 -15.66 17.78 1.97
C SER A 58 -16.64 18.46 2.94
N SER A 59 -17.92 18.06 2.93
CA SER A 59 -18.96 18.55 3.82
C SER A 59 -18.98 17.86 5.19
N LEU A 60 -18.20 16.78 5.38
CA LEU A 60 -18.18 16.01 6.61
C LEU A 60 -17.10 16.51 7.58
N SER A 61 -17.32 16.33 8.89
CA SER A 61 -16.26 16.53 9.87
C SER A 61 -15.15 15.45 9.73
N GLU A 62 -13.94 15.78 10.18
CA GLU A 62 -12.80 14.82 10.17
C GLU A 62 -13.15 13.51 10.88
N ASP A 63 -13.88 13.58 12.02
CA ASP A 63 -14.33 12.39 12.75
C ASP A 63 -15.31 11.54 11.93
N ALA A 64 -16.22 12.17 11.18
CA ALA A 64 -17.16 11.46 10.31
C ALA A 64 -16.45 10.78 9.14
N ILE A 65 -15.49 11.46 8.53
CA ILE A 65 -14.62 10.89 7.49
C ILE A 65 -13.87 9.69 8.05
N TRP A 66 -13.23 9.85 9.21
CA TRP A 66 -12.46 8.78 9.85
C TRP A 66 -13.31 7.56 10.19
N ASN A 67 -14.54 7.76 10.68
CA ASN A 67 -15.45 6.65 10.95
C ASN A 67 -15.81 5.88 9.69
N LYS A 68 -16.09 6.56 8.57
CA LYS A 68 -16.34 5.91 7.27
C LYS A 68 -15.12 5.11 6.80
N LEU A 69 -13.92 5.67 6.91
CA LEU A 69 -12.68 4.98 6.52
C LEU A 69 -12.46 3.72 7.38
N LYS A 70 -12.66 3.81 8.70
CA LYS A 70 -12.59 2.65 9.60
C LYS A 70 -13.57 1.54 9.22
N ASP A 71 -14.79 1.89 8.80
CA ASP A 71 -15.77 0.90 8.38
C ASP A 71 -15.36 0.17 7.10
N ARG A 72 -14.83 0.90 6.13
CA ARG A 72 -14.31 0.34 4.87
C ARG A 72 -13.11 -0.57 5.11
N ILE A 73 -12.16 -0.13 5.94
CA ILE A 73 -10.97 -0.90 6.27
C ILE A 73 -11.36 -2.16 7.06
N TYR A 74 -12.27 -2.05 8.03
CA TYR A 74 -12.75 -3.19 8.82
C TYR A 74 -13.39 -4.28 7.94
N ASP A 75 -14.10 -3.88 6.88
CA ASP A 75 -14.74 -4.79 5.93
C ASP A 75 -13.79 -5.25 4.81
N SER A 76 -12.53 -4.82 4.81
CA SER A 76 -11.53 -5.23 3.82
C SER A 76 -10.64 -6.38 4.33
N THR A 77 -10.04 -7.12 3.40
CA THR A 77 -9.09 -8.20 3.69
C THR A 77 -7.71 -7.95 3.10
N LEU A 78 -7.62 -7.01 2.16
CA LEU A 78 -6.38 -6.52 1.56
C LEU A 78 -6.37 -4.99 1.61
N THR A 79 -5.25 -4.41 2.00
CA THR A 79 -4.99 -2.99 1.85
C THR A 79 -3.87 -2.77 0.85
N ILE A 80 -4.19 -2.07 -0.25
CA ILE A 80 -3.20 -1.62 -1.23
C ILE A 80 -2.80 -0.20 -0.88
N VAL A 81 -1.49 0.03 -0.69
CA VAL A 81 -0.94 1.36 -0.44
C VAL A 81 -0.26 1.86 -1.71
N ILE A 82 -0.68 3.00 -2.23
CA ILE A 82 -0.05 3.59 -3.41
C ILE A 82 1.14 4.44 -2.98
N ILE A 83 2.33 4.05 -3.41
CA ILE A 83 3.56 4.83 -3.23
C ILE A 83 3.74 5.75 -4.43
N SER A 84 3.57 7.04 -4.22
CA SER A 84 3.91 8.11 -5.16
C SER A 84 4.99 9.01 -4.60
N LYS A 85 5.69 9.75 -5.44
CA LYS A 85 6.82 10.58 -5.01
C LYS A 85 6.42 11.69 -4.05
N GLY A 86 5.20 12.20 -4.17
CA GLY A 86 4.62 13.23 -3.31
C GLY A 86 3.69 12.70 -2.22
N MET A 87 3.65 11.37 -1.96
CA MET A 87 2.70 10.77 -1.02
C MET A 87 2.78 11.34 0.40
N ARG A 88 3.98 11.70 0.87
CA ARG A 88 4.24 12.22 2.21
C ARG A 88 4.51 13.72 2.18
N ASN A 89 3.79 14.47 3.02
CA ASN A 89 4.18 15.83 3.33
C ASN A 89 5.22 15.81 4.46
N ARG A 90 6.48 16.15 4.14
CA ARG A 90 7.61 16.12 5.09
C ARG A 90 7.58 17.20 6.17
N TYR A 91 6.71 18.20 6.00
CA TYR A 91 6.52 19.27 6.96
C TYR A 91 5.48 18.94 8.04
N LEU A 92 4.75 17.84 7.87
CA LEU A 92 3.77 17.34 8.82
C LEU A 92 4.29 16.05 9.47
N ARG A 93 3.90 15.82 10.73
CA ARG A 93 4.16 14.53 11.39
C ARG A 93 3.32 13.44 10.71
N ASP A 94 3.77 12.20 10.80
CA ASP A 94 3.04 11.08 10.21
C ASP A 94 1.60 10.97 10.76
N ARG A 95 1.42 11.19 12.06
CA ARG A 95 0.10 11.18 12.72
C ARG A 95 -0.85 12.32 12.30
N ASP A 96 -0.35 13.35 11.62
CA ASP A 96 -1.16 14.45 11.09
C ASP A 96 -1.54 14.20 9.60
N GLN A 97 -1.32 13.00 9.08
CA GLN A 97 -1.62 12.58 7.71
C GLN A 97 -2.45 11.29 7.70
N TRP A 98 -3.37 11.12 6.74
CA TRP A 98 -4.34 10.02 6.71
C TRP A 98 -3.73 8.64 6.48
N ILE A 99 -2.82 8.51 5.49
CA ILE A 99 -2.24 7.22 5.08
C ILE A 99 -1.67 6.41 6.27
N PRO A 100 -0.89 6.99 7.20
CA PRO A 100 -0.42 6.26 8.38
C PRO A 100 -1.54 5.68 9.25
N TRP A 101 -2.64 6.41 9.44
CA TRP A 101 -3.80 5.93 10.20
C TRP A 101 -4.52 4.78 9.51
N GLU A 102 -4.68 4.86 8.18
CA GLU A 102 -5.30 3.81 7.37
C GLU A 102 -4.47 2.53 7.43
N ILE A 103 -3.13 2.63 7.32
CA ILE A 103 -2.22 1.49 7.45
C ILE A 103 -2.27 0.91 8.86
N SER A 104 -2.19 1.76 9.91
CA SER A 104 -2.25 1.31 11.30
C SER A 104 -3.54 0.55 11.57
N TYR A 105 -4.68 1.08 11.11
CA TYR A 105 -5.98 0.44 11.30
C TYR A 105 -6.10 -0.87 10.52
N SER A 106 -5.55 -0.95 9.31
CA SER A 106 -5.49 -2.17 8.49
C SER A 106 -4.67 -3.29 9.14
N LEU A 107 -3.65 -2.93 9.90
CA LEU A 107 -2.78 -3.89 10.58
C LEU A 107 -3.31 -4.34 11.95
N LYS A 108 -4.24 -3.60 12.55
CA LYS A 108 -4.82 -3.91 13.87
C LYS A 108 -5.95 -4.94 13.74
N GLU A 109 -6.03 -5.80 14.74
CA GLU A 109 -7.19 -6.66 14.96
C GLU A 109 -8.23 -5.85 15.76
N VAL A 110 -9.37 -5.60 15.14
CA VAL A 110 -10.43 -4.77 15.72
C VAL A 110 -11.68 -5.59 15.97
N SER A 111 -12.16 -5.60 17.22
CA SER A 111 -13.39 -6.28 17.59
C SER A 111 -14.58 -5.34 17.51
N ARG A 112 -15.63 -5.76 16.80
CA ARG A 112 -16.89 -5.02 16.68
C ARG A 112 -18.08 -5.95 16.92
N LYS A 113 -19.20 -5.40 17.40
CA LYS A 113 -20.47 -6.14 17.46
C LYS A 113 -21.08 -6.22 16.06
N ASN A 114 -21.43 -7.43 15.63
CA ASN A 114 -22.21 -7.63 14.41
C ASN A 114 -23.69 -7.30 14.63
N ILE A 115 -24.51 -7.38 13.58
CA ILE A 115 -25.96 -7.11 13.60
C ILE A 115 -26.67 -8.00 14.63
N SER A 116 -26.17 -9.21 14.87
CA SER A 116 -26.73 -10.17 15.85
C SER A 116 -26.20 -9.95 17.28
N GLY A 117 -25.41 -8.88 17.52
CA GLY A 117 -24.86 -8.54 18.83
C GLY A 117 -23.60 -9.34 19.23
N ASN A 118 -23.13 -10.26 18.42
CA ASN A 118 -21.93 -11.04 18.67
C ASN A 118 -20.67 -10.23 18.37
N MET A 119 -19.63 -10.40 19.20
CA MET A 119 -18.30 -9.82 18.92
C MET A 119 -17.64 -10.57 17.76
N VAL A 120 -17.22 -9.83 16.74
CA VAL A 120 -16.43 -10.33 15.61
C VAL A 120 -15.14 -9.52 15.55
N THR A 121 -14.02 -10.21 15.51
CA THR A 121 -12.68 -9.58 15.41
C THR A 121 -12.17 -9.71 13.98
N SER A 122 -11.76 -8.58 13.38
CA SER A 122 -11.07 -8.59 12.09
C SER A 122 -9.66 -9.17 12.25
N SER A 123 -9.15 -9.79 11.21
CA SER A 123 -7.71 -10.11 11.13
C SER A 123 -6.94 -8.89 10.62
N SER A 124 -5.62 -8.85 10.85
CA SER A 124 -4.75 -7.91 10.14
C SER A 124 -4.88 -8.14 8.63
N ASN A 125 -5.03 -7.06 7.86
CA ASN A 125 -5.14 -7.16 6.39
C ASN A 125 -3.84 -7.67 5.75
N ALA A 126 -3.96 -8.37 4.63
CA ALA A 126 -2.87 -8.50 3.69
C ALA A 126 -2.45 -7.10 3.21
N MET A 127 -1.15 -6.89 2.95
CA MET A 127 -0.63 -5.57 2.61
C MET A 127 0.20 -5.63 1.32
N LEU A 128 -0.14 -4.76 0.37
CA LEU A 128 0.59 -4.62 -0.89
C LEU A 128 0.87 -3.14 -1.16
N ALA A 129 2.12 -2.78 -1.46
CA ALA A 129 2.48 -1.44 -1.88
C ALA A 129 2.69 -1.41 -3.40
N ILE A 130 1.95 -0.56 -4.12
CA ILE A 130 2.12 -0.34 -5.56
C ILE A 130 2.86 0.98 -5.77
N ILE A 131 4.03 0.91 -6.41
CA ILE A 131 4.88 2.06 -6.67
C ILE A 131 4.49 2.66 -8.02
N LEU A 132 4.09 3.93 -8.03
CA LEU A 132 3.82 4.66 -9.27
C LEU A 132 5.11 5.25 -9.87
N PRO A 133 5.22 5.36 -11.20
CA PRO A 133 6.29 6.12 -11.83
C PRO A 133 6.09 7.62 -11.61
N ASP A 134 7.18 8.36 -11.39
CA ASP A 134 7.14 9.83 -11.32
C ASP A 134 6.79 10.46 -12.70
N ARG A 135 6.71 11.79 -12.78
CA ARG A 135 6.38 12.52 -14.02
C ARG A 135 7.24 12.14 -15.22
N ASN A 136 8.48 11.72 -14.97
CA ASN A 136 9.43 11.31 -16.01
C ASN A 136 9.33 9.81 -16.33
N GLY A 137 8.41 9.09 -15.71
CA GLY A 137 8.27 7.64 -15.86
C GLY A 137 9.28 6.83 -15.06
N SER A 138 10.04 7.48 -14.17
CA SER A 138 11.08 6.83 -13.36
C SER A 138 10.54 6.32 -12.02
N TYR A 139 11.10 5.20 -11.58
CA TYR A 139 10.86 4.62 -10.24
C TYR A 139 12.03 4.89 -9.28
N GLU A 140 13.10 5.57 -9.73
CA GLU A 140 14.35 5.73 -8.99
C GLU A 140 14.23 6.54 -7.70
N TYR A 141 13.13 7.29 -7.54
CA TYR A 141 12.84 7.96 -6.28
C TYR A 141 12.59 6.97 -5.14
N PHE A 142 12.17 5.73 -5.44
CA PHE A 142 11.94 4.66 -4.47
C PHE A 142 12.75 3.39 -4.74
N THR A 143 12.81 2.92 -6.00
CA THR A 143 13.46 1.63 -6.31
C THR A 143 14.31 1.71 -7.56
N TYR A 144 15.48 1.11 -7.51
CA TYR A 144 16.39 0.95 -8.64
C TYR A 144 17.23 -0.31 -8.47
N ASN A 145 17.85 -0.75 -9.55
CA ASN A 145 18.79 -1.85 -9.52
C ASN A 145 20.21 -1.33 -9.29
N LYS A 146 20.92 -1.95 -8.34
CA LYS A 146 22.29 -1.62 -7.98
C LYS A 146 23.23 -2.74 -8.41
N SER A 147 24.25 -2.40 -9.19
CA SER A 147 25.26 -3.34 -9.69
C SER A 147 26.37 -3.55 -8.65
N CYS A 148 26.00 -3.92 -7.41
CA CYS A 148 26.92 -4.15 -6.31
C CYS A 148 27.50 -5.58 -6.29
N CYS A 149 26.89 -6.51 -7.02
CA CYS A 149 27.25 -7.92 -7.10
C CYS A 149 27.17 -8.42 -8.56
N SER A 150 27.53 -9.68 -8.79
CA SER A 150 27.43 -10.34 -10.12
C SER A 150 26.01 -10.24 -10.70
N ASN A 151 24.98 -10.35 -9.83
CA ASN A 151 23.59 -10.09 -10.20
C ASN A 151 23.15 -8.74 -9.61
N PRO A 152 22.40 -7.91 -10.36
CA PRO A 152 21.86 -6.67 -9.83
C PRO A 152 20.97 -6.89 -8.61
N CYS A 153 21.18 -6.10 -7.57
CA CYS A 153 20.34 -6.11 -6.37
C CYS A 153 19.27 -5.03 -6.47
N ARG A 154 18.01 -5.37 -6.20
CA ARG A 154 16.94 -4.38 -6.09
C ARG A 154 17.14 -3.58 -4.80
N TYR A 155 17.31 -2.28 -4.94
CA TYR A 155 17.45 -1.36 -3.82
C TYR A 155 16.13 -0.60 -3.58
N LEU A 156 15.72 -0.43 -2.31
CA LEU A 156 14.55 0.34 -1.91
C LEU A 156 15.01 1.53 -1.06
N LYS A 157 14.66 2.75 -1.50
CA LYS A 157 14.83 3.99 -0.73
C LYS A 157 13.63 4.16 0.21
N THR A 158 13.73 3.66 1.42
CA THR A 158 12.60 3.68 2.37
C THR A 158 12.53 4.96 3.21
N ASP A 159 13.54 5.82 3.16
CA ASP A 159 13.69 6.99 4.05
C ASP A 159 12.58 8.05 3.87
N PHE A 160 11.99 8.14 2.68
CA PHE A 160 10.90 9.09 2.43
C PHE A 160 9.52 8.56 2.80
N LEU A 161 9.39 7.26 3.06
CA LEU A 161 8.13 6.64 3.46
C LEU A 161 7.71 7.08 4.86
N PHE A 162 6.43 6.89 5.14
CA PHE A 162 5.92 6.94 6.51
C PHE A 162 6.60 5.88 7.39
N GLU A 163 6.79 6.18 8.65
CA GLU A 163 7.49 5.30 9.58
C GLU A 163 6.83 3.92 9.70
N ILE A 164 5.50 3.89 9.76
CA ILE A 164 4.74 2.63 9.82
C ILE A 164 4.99 1.74 8.59
N MET A 165 5.14 2.31 7.39
CA MET A 165 5.50 1.54 6.21
C MET A 165 6.94 1.03 6.30
N ARG A 166 7.87 1.91 6.66
CA ARG A 166 9.29 1.60 6.78
C ARG A 166 9.55 0.48 7.78
N LYS A 167 8.88 0.51 8.95
CA LYS A 167 8.99 -0.52 9.98
C LYS A 167 8.37 -1.87 9.59
N ASN A 168 7.50 -1.90 8.57
CA ASN A 168 6.89 -3.12 8.02
C ASN A 168 7.57 -3.60 6.74
N MET A 169 8.72 -3.01 6.37
CA MET A 169 9.62 -3.49 5.32
C MET A 169 10.87 -4.11 5.96
N PHE A 170 11.35 -5.21 5.41
CA PHE A 170 12.49 -5.97 5.91
C PHE A 170 12.33 -6.40 7.39
N ASN A 171 11.09 -6.72 7.80
CA ASN A 171 10.72 -7.00 9.19
C ASN A 171 10.49 -8.48 9.50
N ILE A 172 10.93 -9.40 8.63
CA ILE A 172 10.90 -10.84 8.90
C ILE A 172 11.80 -11.18 10.11
N LYS A 173 11.32 -12.04 11.00
CA LYS A 173 12.04 -12.44 12.22
C LYS A 173 13.30 -13.25 11.95
N SER A 174 13.20 -14.20 11.03
CA SER A 174 14.34 -15.06 10.62
C SER A 174 14.85 -14.53 9.28
N VAL A 175 15.91 -13.73 9.33
CA VAL A 175 16.45 -13.03 8.16
C VAL A 175 17.35 -13.99 7.38
N ASP A 176 16.99 -14.26 6.11
CA ASP A 176 17.91 -14.80 5.11
C ASP A 176 18.55 -13.62 4.38
N SER A 177 19.82 -13.37 4.61
CA SER A 177 20.49 -12.20 4.08
C SER A 177 21.97 -12.44 3.79
N LYS A 178 22.50 -11.62 2.90
CA LYS A 178 23.92 -11.60 2.53
C LYS A 178 24.42 -10.17 2.47
N MET A 179 25.65 -9.95 2.87
CA MET A 179 26.31 -8.66 2.66
C MET A 179 26.78 -8.52 1.21
N CYS A 180 26.44 -7.41 0.58
CA CYS A 180 26.96 -7.01 -0.72
C CYS A 180 28.40 -6.52 -0.64
N ASN A 181 29.08 -6.44 -1.80
CA ASN A 181 30.45 -5.91 -1.89
C ASN A 181 30.57 -4.44 -1.44
N ASP A 182 29.48 -3.70 -1.47
CA ASP A 182 29.42 -2.29 -1.02
C ASP A 182 29.00 -2.11 0.45
N GLY A 183 28.90 -3.21 1.22
CA GLY A 183 28.50 -3.21 2.61
C GLY A 183 27.00 -3.15 2.87
N SER A 184 26.18 -3.10 1.82
CA SER A 184 24.70 -3.16 1.96
C SER A 184 24.25 -4.58 2.26
N THR A 185 23.16 -4.74 3.03
CA THR A 185 22.56 -6.04 3.28
C THR A 185 21.52 -6.34 2.21
N VAL A 186 21.61 -7.50 1.56
CA VAL A 186 20.59 -8.05 0.65
C VAL A 186 19.78 -9.08 1.41
N TYR A 187 18.46 -8.93 1.35
CA TYR A 187 17.50 -9.87 1.90
C TYR A 187 16.96 -10.76 0.79
N PHE A 188 16.80 -12.04 1.08
CA PHE A 188 16.23 -13.01 0.15
C PHE A 188 14.79 -13.36 0.54
N GLY A 189 14.00 -13.78 -0.45
CA GLY A 189 12.62 -14.18 -0.25
C GLY A 189 11.71 -13.02 0.16
N ASP A 190 10.64 -13.35 0.87
CA ASP A 190 9.61 -12.40 1.31
C ASP A 190 10.00 -11.81 2.66
N SER A 191 10.95 -10.88 2.64
CA SER A 191 11.51 -10.27 3.84
C SER A 191 10.65 -9.17 4.47
N SER A 192 9.59 -8.75 3.79
CA SER A 192 8.74 -7.61 4.18
C SER A 192 7.27 -8.01 4.30
N TYR A 193 6.60 -7.64 5.40
CA TYR A 193 5.16 -7.80 5.52
C TYR A 193 4.41 -6.93 4.49
N ILE A 194 4.84 -5.68 4.32
CA ILE A 194 4.37 -4.83 3.22
C ILE A 194 5.27 -5.08 2.00
N SER A 195 4.85 -5.99 1.13
CA SER A 195 5.55 -6.24 -0.12
C SER A 195 5.34 -5.09 -1.11
N SER A 196 6.26 -4.89 -2.05
CA SER A 196 6.15 -3.78 -3.00
C SER A 196 6.42 -4.19 -4.44
N VAL A 197 5.65 -3.63 -5.37
CA VAL A 197 5.71 -3.88 -6.81
C VAL A 197 5.60 -2.58 -7.60
N LYS A 198 6.26 -2.48 -8.75
CA LYS A 198 6.09 -1.36 -9.68
C LYS A 198 4.73 -1.46 -10.37
N TRP A 199 4.09 -0.33 -10.65
CA TRP A 199 2.84 -0.28 -11.39
C TRP A 199 2.89 -1.03 -12.71
N ASP A 200 3.95 -0.81 -13.51
CA ASP A 200 4.10 -1.43 -14.82
C ASP A 200 4.26 -2.96 -14.77
N ASP A 201 4.66 -3.52 -13.62
CA ASP A 201 4.72 -4.97 -13.40
C ASP A 201 3.41 -5.47 -12.83
N PHE A 202 2.82 -4.74 -11.88
CA PHE A 202 1.53 -5.08 -11.27
C PHE A 202 0.42 -5.24 -12.30
N ILE A 203 0.26 -4.29 -13.24
CA ILE A 203 -0.82 -4.31 -14.24
C ILE A 203 -0.74 -5.47 -15.24
N LYS A 204 0.40 -6.15 -15.35
CA LYS A 204 0.57 -7.34 -16.20
C LYS A 204 -0.02 -8.59 -15.54
N GLU A 205 0.18 -8.73 -14.25
CA GLU A 205 -0.17 -9.93 -13.47
C GLU A 205 -0.69 -9.56 -12.07
N PRO A 206 -1.79 -8.80 -11.94
CA PRO A 206 -2.27 -8.29 -10.65
C PRO A 206 -2.52 -9.39 -9.62
N GLU A 207 -3.15 -10.50 -10.05
CA GLU A 207 -3.49 -11.63 -9.18
C GLU A 207 -2.25 -12.25 -8.53
N THR A 208 -1.14 -12.36 -9.27
CA THR A 208 0.13 -12.89 -8.74
C THR A 208 0.61 -12.08 -7.52
N TYR A 209 0.48 -10.77 -7.56
CA TYR A 209 0.90 -9.90 -6.45
C TYR A 209 -0.13 -9.85 -5.32
N ILE A 210 -1.41 -9.95 -5.64
CA ILE A 210 -2.49 -10.06 -4.66
C ILE A 210 -2.37 -11.37 -3.89
N ASP A 211 -2.25 -12.51 -4.57
CA ASP A 211 -2.06 -13.82 -3.96
C ASP A 211 -0.80 -13.87 -3.09
N LYS A 212 0.28 -13.25 -3.55
CA LYS A 212 1.51 -13.11 -2.77
C LYS A 212 1.30 -12.34 -1.47
N ALA A 213 0.52 -11.27 -1.48
CA ALA A 213 0.21 -10.52 -0.26
C ALA A 213 -0.57 -11.37 0.75
N TYR A 214 -1.50 -12.20 0.28
CA TYR A 214 -2.22 -13.16 1.13
C TYR A 214 -1.33 -14.29 1.64
N ASP A 215 -0.39 -14.79 0.82
CA ASP A 215 0.59 -15.79 1.29
C ASP A 215 1.46 -15.23 2.41
N ILE A 216 1.89 -13.98 2.29
CA ILE A 216 2.63 -13.27 3.36
C ILE A 216 1.75 -13.11 4.62
N GLN A 217 0.50 -12.67 4.47
CA GLN A 217 -0.44 -12.52 5.57
C GLN A 217 -0.69 -13.85 6.29
N SER A 218 -0.84 -14.95 5.56
CA SER A 218 -1.05 -16.29 6.12
C SER A 218 0.09 -16.75 7.04
N LYS A 219 1.25 -16.10 6.94
CA LYS A 219 2.48 -16.35 7.70
C LYS A 219 2.86 -15.15 8.57
N ILE A 220 1.87 -14.33 9.01
CA ILE A 220 2.09 -13.08 9.74
C ILE A 220 2.95 -13.26 10.99
N GLU A 221 2.87 -14.43 11.63
CA GLU A 221 3.68 -14.78 12.80
C GLU A 221 5.20 -14.80 12.54
N LYS A 222 5.61 -14.86 11.26
CA LYS A 222 7.03 -14.78 10.86
C LYS A 222 7.56 -13.35 10.81
N TYR A 223 6.69 -12.34 10.97
CA TYR A 223 7.06 -10.94 10.87
C TYR A 223 6.92 -10.20 12.19
N ASN A 224 7.76 -9.18 12.40
CA ASN A 224 7.61 -8.20 13.46
C ASN A 224 6.70 -7.07 12.94
N VAL A 225 5.38 -7.31 12.91
CA VAL A 225 4.42 -6.34 12.37
C VAL A 225 4.27 -5.17 13.33
N TYR A 226 4.59 -3.97 12.83
CA TYR A 226 4.47 -2.70 13.56
C TYR A 226 3.12 -2.04 13.24
N LYS A 227 2.29 -1.84 14.26
CA LYS A 227 0.88 -1.41 14.13
C LYS A 227 0.60 0.00 14.69
N GLU A 228 1.54 0.57 15.44
CA GLU A 228 1.33 1.84 16.16
C GLU A 228 1.77 3.06 15.33
N LEU A 229 1.27 4.23 15.72
CA LEU A 229 1.74 5.53 15.22
C LEU A 229 2.44 6.26 16.38
N ASP A 230 3.69 6.63 16.18
CA ASP A 230 4.48 7.43 17.12
C ASP A 230 4.18 8.93 16.96
#